data_1c71b8a0235885b802f0940c8923b21b
#
_entry.id   1c71b8a0235885b802f0940c8923b21b
#
_cell.length_a   1.000
_cell.length_b   1.000
_cell.length_c   1.000
_cell.angle_alpha   90.00
_cell.angle_beta   90.00
_cell.angle_gamma   90.00
#
_symmetry.space_group_name_H-M   'P 1'
#
loop_
_entity.id
_entity.type
_entity.pdbx_description
1 polymer ?
#
loop_
_entity_poly.entity_id
_entity_poly.type
_entity_poly.pdbx_seq_one_letter_code
_entity_poly.pdbx_strand_id
1 'polypeptide(L)'
;MSSSRSSTLSTKYYVRDGSKKVRTSLRIKGESGEHLTTIPPYGYVKDPDNSEHWLVDPEAAQVVKRIFSLCMDGNGPTQIAQMLKEDHVLTPTVYQDRQKRKVRCALPDNPYNWNGSTVAAILERMEYCGHTVNFKTHRQSYKIKKTIENPPEQWKIFRNTHEAIVDEDTFQRVQELRRNKRRPARTGKSNLFSGVAYCADCGEKMYYCTSRNFEERQDHFVCSTSRKKGKDVCGTHFIRAVVLEKGVLKFLQILLWYISDCENLFRDKLGAKRKEDFKKELAAKHRQLTQAQRRMEELDRLFKRLYEDNISGKINDNRFEKLSADYENEQTELTEKMQLLEQEIAQQEEEADSIEQFILRAKKYPDLQELTPTVLHDLVNRVYVSAPDKSSGQRVQDVHISLACIGFLPESIIAEMLTHASKSRTA
;
A
#
# COMPACT_ATOMS: atom_id res chain seq x y z
N MET A 1 -7.43 -53.66 -34.31
CA MET A 1 -7.61 -52.19 -34.10
C MET A 1 -8.08 -51.81 -32.68
N SER A 2 -8.14 -52.69 -31.71
CA SER A 2 -8.62 -52.44 -30.33
C SER A 2 -7.54 -52.03 -29.34
N SER A 3 -6.25 -52.39 -29.59
CA SER A 3 -5.14 -52.17 -28.66
C SER A 3 -4.67 -50.69 -28.55
N SER A 4 -4.80 -49.89 -29.61
CA SER A 4 -4.33 -48.49 -29.63
C SER A 4 -5.25 -47.51 -28.86
N ARG A 5 -6.54 -47.80 -28.74
CA ARG A 5 -7.48 -46.96 -27.97
C ARG A 5 -7.34 -47.15 -26.47
N SER A 6 -7.00 -48.34 -25.99
CA SER A 6 -6.80 -48.62 -24.56
C SER A 6 -5.54 -47.93 -24.02
N SER A 7 -4.44 -47.92 -24.78
CA SER A 7 -3.20 -47.25 -24.36
C SER A 7 -3.34 -45.73 -24.29
N THR A 8 -4.09 -45.11 -25.20
CA THR A 8 -4.35 -43.65 -25.17
C THR A 8 -5.26 -43.20 -24.03
N LEU A 9 -6.23 -44.04 -23.61
CA LEU A 9 -7.08 -43.78 -22.47
C LEU A 9 -6.27 -43.85 -21.15
N SER A 10 -5.47 -44.89 -20.97
CA SER A 10 -4.61 -45.07 -19.79
C SER A 10 -3.64 -43.88 -19.62
N THR A 11 -3.00 -43.45 -20.71
CA THR A 11 -2.10 -42.29 -20.68
C THR A 11 -2.79 -40.97 -20.30
N LYS A 12 -4.02 -40.76 -20.78
CA LYS A 12 -4.83 -39.59 -20.41
C LYS A 12 -5.20 -39.57 -18.93
N TYR A 13 -5.57 -40.71 -18.37
CA TYR A 13 -5.86 -40.84 -16.93
C TYR A 13 -4.65 -40.59 -16.08
N TYR A 14 -3.50 -41.15 -16.44
CA TYR A 14 -2.23 -40.98 -15.74
C TYR A 14 -1.79 -39.50 -15.69
N VAL A 15 -1.84 -38.81 -16.83
CA VAL A 15 -1.51 -37.38 -16.91
C VAL A 15 -2.48 -36.52 -16.11
N ARG A 16 -3.76 -36.83 -16.11
CA ARG A 16 -4.79 -36.14 -15.32
C ARG A 16 -4.56 -36.33 -13.82
N ASP A 17 -4.26 -37.56 -13.39
CA ASP A 17 -4.00 -37.89 -11.99
C ASP A 17 -2.70 -37.24 -11.51
N GLY A 18 -1.63 -37.30 -12.28
CA GLY A 18 -0.39 -36.60 -12.02
C GLY A 18 -0.57 -35.08 -11.87
N SER A 19 -1.40 -34.48 -12.76
CA SER A 19 -1.73 -33.06 -12.65
C SER A 19 -2.52 -32.70 -11.38
N LYS A 20 -3.42 -33.58 -10.93
CA LYS A 20 -4.14 -33.39 -9.67
C LYS A 20 -3.18 -33.44 -8.47
N LYS A 21 -2.32 -34.47 -8.41
CA LYS A 21 -1.34 -34.62 -7.33
C LYS A 21 -0.41 -33.43 -7.21
N VAL A 22 0.12 -32.93 -8.34
CA VAL A 22 0.96 -31.71 -8.37
C VAL A 22 0.19 -30.50 -7.85
N ARG A 23 -1.07 -30.31 -8.27
CA ARG A 23 -1.89 -29.18 -7.78
C ARG A 23 -2.15 -29.26 -6.27
N THR A 24 -2.46 -30.45 -5.77
CA THR A 24 -2.70 -30.66 -4.34
C THR A 24 -1.42 -30.39 -3.54
N SER A 25 -0.26 -30.88 -4.01
CA SER A 25 1.02 -30.59 -3.37
C SER A 25 1.36 -29.09 -3.37
N LEU A 26 1.17 -28.39 -4.50
CA LEU A 26 1.38 -26.95 -4.58
C LEU A 26 0.40 -26.17 -3.69
N ARG A 27 -0.84 -26.66 -3.56
CA ARG A 27 -1.82 -26.05 -2.68
C ARG A 27 -1.41 -26.17 -1.22
N ILE A 28 -1.04 -27.37 -0.77
CA ILE A 28 -0.57 -27.62 0.62
C ILE A 28 0.65 -26.74 0.92
N LYS A 29 1.65 -26.74 0.05
CA LYS A 29 2.85 -25.89 0.20
C LYS A 29 2.53 -24.39 0.24
N GLY A 30 1.63 -23.95 -0.62
CA GLY A 30 1.24 -22.53 -0.66
C GLY A 30 0.40 -22.11 0.53
N GLU A 31 -0.39 -23.02 1.12
CA GLU A 31 -1.18 -22.79 2.33
C GLU A 31 -0.31 -22.84 3.60
N SER A 32 0.82 -23.55 3.59
CA SER A 32 1.79 -23.59 4.70
C SER A 32 2.75 -22.39 4.74
N GLY A 33 2.71 -21.50 3.73
CA GLY A 33 3.59 -20.33 3.67
C GLY A 33 4.91 -20.55 2.93
N GLU A 34 5.14 -21.74 2.40
CA GLU A 34 6.32 -22.00 1.57
C GLU A 34 6.25 -21.23 0.26
N HIS A 35 7.41 -20.80 -0.26
CA HIS A 35 7.48 -20.14 -1.57
C HIS A 35 7.14 -21.11 -2.70
N LEU A 36 6.11 -20.78 -3.48
CA LEU A 36 5.75 -21.56 -4.68
C LEU A 36 6.65 -21.27 -5.88
N THR A 37 7.44 -20.20 -5.83
CA THR A 37 8.34 -19.81 -6.92
C THR A 37 9.68 -20.52 -6.79
N THR A 38 10.12 -21.15 -7.90
CA THR A 38 11.38 -21.89 -7.95
C THR A 38 12.61 -20.97 -7.95
N ILE A 39 12.46 -19.75 -8.49
CA ILE A 39 13.52 -18.74 -8.59
C ILE A 39 13.08 -17.52 -7.81
N PRO A 40 13.90 -17.03 -6.84
CA PRO A 40 13.61 -15.79 -6.12
C PRO A 40 13.50 -14.59 -7.05
N PRO A 41 12.76 -13.55 -6.66
CA PRO A 41 12.78 -12.27 -7.35
C PRO A 41 14.20 -11.68 -7.41
N TYR A 42 14.44 -10.82 -8.39
CA TYR A 42 15.70 -10.05 -8.48
C TYR A 42 15.89 -9.23 -7.19
N GLY A 43 17.04 -9.30 -6.57
CA GLY A 43 17.31 -8.73 -5.23
C GLY A 43 17.38 -9.78 -4.12
N TYR A 44 16.93 -11.01 -4.40
CA TYR A 44 16.99 -12.13 -3.46
C TYR A 44 17.71 -13.34 -4.04
N VAL A 45 18.27 -14.13 -3.15
CA VAL A 45 18.88 -15.44 -3.43
C VAL A 45 18.30 -16.48 -2.49
N LYS A 46 18.36 -17.75 -2.88
CA LYS A 46 18.02 -18.83 -1.97
C LYS A 46 19.13 -19.01 -0.95
N ASP A 47 18.75 -19.26 0.28
CA ASP A 47 19.67 -19.68 1.32
C ASP A 47 20.27 -21.04 0.95
N PRO A 48 21.61 -21.20 0.97
CA PRO A 48 22.28 -22.47 0.71
C PRO A 48 21.86 -23.59 1.68
N ASP A 49 21.61 -23.24 2.93
CA ASP A 49 21.28 -24.20 3.99
C ASP A 49 19.77 -24.50 4.03
N ASN A 50 18.92 -23.52 3.66
CA ASN A 50 17.48 -23.69 3.60
C ASN A 50 16.90 -23.08 2.30
N SER A 51 16.70 -23.92 1.29
CA SER A 51 16.22 -23.48 -0.03
C SER A 51 14.84 -22.84 -0.03
N GLU A 52 14.11 -22.91 1.06
CA GLU A 52 12.79 -22.27 1.25
C GLU A 52 12.90 -20.86 1.83
N HIS A 53 14.06 -20.48 2.35
CA HIS A 53 14.36 -19.15 2.85
C HIS A 53 15.06 -18.30 1.78
N TRP A 54 14.76 -16.99 1.76
CA TRP A 54 15.41 -16.04 0.85
C TRP A 54 16.30 -15.08 1.60
N LEU A 55 17.52 -14.92 1.10
CA LEU A 55 18.50 -13.97 1.60
C LEU A 55 18.56 -12.77 0.64
N VAL A 56 18.86 -11.60 1.17
CA VAL A 56 19.05 -10.39 0.37
C VAL A 56 20.38 -10.48 -0.39
N ASP A 57 20.35 -10.23 -1.69
CA ASP A 57 21.54 -10.02 -2.54
C ASP A 57 21.92 -8.53 -2.51
N PRO A 58 23.01 -8.12 -1.85
CA PRO A 58 23.29 -6.71 -1.59
C PRO A 58 23.38 -5.85 -2.86
N GLU A 59 24.03 -6.38 -3.91
CA GLU A 59 24.23 -5.65 -5.18
C GLU A 59 22.89 -5.47 -5.91
N ALA A 60 22.13 -6.54 -6.07
CA ALA A 60 20.84 -6.50 -6.74
C ALA A 60 19.78 -5.73 -5.92
N ALA A 61 19.83 -5.80 -4.58
CA ALA A 61 18.93 -5.06 -3.69
C ALA A 61 19.13 -3.55 -3.79
N GLN A 62 20.37 -3.07 -3.99
CA GLN A 62 20.62 -1.64 -4.22
C GLN A 62 19.92 -1.15 -5.49
N VAL A 63 19.94 -1.95 -6.56
CA VAL A 63 19.23 -1.61 -7.80
C VAL A 63 17.72 -1.59 -7.56
N VAL A 64 17.17 -2.53 -6.81
CA VAL A 64 15.74 -2.53 -6.44
C VAL A 64 15.39 -1.27 -5.64
N LYS A 65 16.14 -0.94 -4.59
CA LYS A 65 15.93 0.29 -3.79
C LYS A 65 15.97 1.54 -4.68
N ARG A 66 16.93 1.60 -5.61
CA ARG A 66 17.04 2.71 -6.57
C ARG A 66 15.81 2.82 -7.48
N ILE A 67 15.28 1.70 -7.97
CA ILE A 67 14.05 1.67 -8.80
C ILE A 67 12.87 2.26 -8.02
N PHE A 68 12.71 1.90 -6.75
CA PHE A 68 11.67 2.45 -5.89
C PHE A 68 11.87 3.94 -5.63
N SER A 69 13.09 4.38 -5.32
CA SER A 69 13.43 5.81 -5.15
C SER A 69 13.12 6.63 -6.41
N LEU A 70 13.58 6.20 -7.59
CA LEU A 70 13.28 6.88 -8.85
C LEU A 70 11.77 6.94 -9.14
N CYS A 71 11.00 5.93 -8.74
CA CYS A 71 9.55 5.97 -8.85
C CYS A 71 8.93 7.00 -7.89
N MET A 72 9.44 7.11 -6.66
CA MET A 72 9.05 8.15 -5.70
C MET A 72 9.36 9.55 -6.23
N ASP A 73 10.44 9.72 -6.96
CA ASP A 73 10.82 10.97 -7.65
C ASP A 73 9.92 11.30 -8.86
N GLY A 74 8.87 10.49 -9.09
CA GLY A 74 7.86 10.74 -10.12
C GLY A 74 8.19 10.13 -11.49
N ASN A 75 9.29 9.38 -11.61
CA ASN A 75 9.66 8.74 -12.88
C ASN A 75 8.77 7.53 -13.18
N GLY A 76 8.30 7.44 -14.42
CA GLY A 76 7.54 6.28 -14.87
C GLY A 76 8.45 5.07 -15.18
N PRO A 77 7.91 3.83 -15.21
CA PRO A 77 8.71 2.62 -15.43
C PRO A 77 9.60 2.66 -16.70
N THR A 78 9.13 3.29 -17.77
CA THR A 78 9.91 3.43 -19.01
C THR A 78 11.07 4.42 -18.85
N GLN A 79 10.87 5.51 -18.11
CA GLN A 79 11.94 6.48 -17.81
C GLN A 79 13.00 5.86 -16.90
N ILE A 80 12.56 5.13 -15.85
CA ILE A 80 13.48 4.41 -14.96
C ILE A 80 14.29 3.38 -15.76
N ALA A 81 13.66 2.62 -16.67
CA ALA A 81 14.35 1.67 -17.53
C ALA A 81 15.41 2.35 -18.41
N GLN A 82 15.11 3.54 -18.94
CA GLN A 82 16.05 4.32 -19.74
C GLN A 82 17.24 4.81 -18.89
N MET A 83 17.00 5.33 -17.69
CA MET A 83 18.05 5.75 -16.76
C MET A 83 18.98 4.59 -16.39
N LEU A 84 18.41 3.42 -16.05
CA LEU A 84 19.21 2.23 -15.74
C LEU A 84 20.05 1.74 -16.93
N LYS A 85 19.52 1.90 -18.16
CA LYS A 85 20.25 1.58 -19.39
C LYS A 85 21.40 2.55 -19.62
N GLU A 86 21.20 3.84 -19.44
CA GLU A 86 22.22 4.90 -19.56
C GLU A 86 23.34 4.71 -18.54
N ASP A 87 23.00 4.32 -17.32
CA ASP A 87 23.95 4.03 -16.25
C ASP A 87 24.62 2.64 -16.35
N HIS A 88 24.40 1.91 -17.45
CA HIS A 88 24.97 0.59 -17.70
C HIS A 88 24.72 -0.42 -16.57
N VAL A 89 23.52 -0.39 -15.98
CA VAL A 89 23.10 -1.37 -14.97
C VAL A 89 22.69 -2.67 -15.68
N LEU A 90 23.23 -3.81 -15.25
CA LEU A 90 22.88 -5.11 -15.82
C LEU A 90 21.40 -5.44 -15.62
N THR A 91 20.74 -5.95 -16.65
CA THR A 91 19.37 -6.45 -16.52
C THR A 91 19.33 -7.66 -15.58
N PRO A 92 18.19 -7.94 -14.89
CA PRO A 92 18.05 -9.05 -13.96
C PRO A 92 18.48 -10.40 -14.54
N THR A 93 18.15 -10.65 -15.81
CA THR A 93 18.50 -11.89 -16.51
C THR A 93 20.01 -12.05 -16.69
N VAL A 94 20.69 -11.00 -17.16
CA VAL A 94 22.14 -11.02 -17.37
C VAL A 94 22.90 -11.06 -16.04
N TYR A 95 22.39 -10.34 -15.04
CA TYR A 95 22.96 -10.38 -13.69
C TYR A 95 22.91 -11.79 -13.09
N GLN A 96 21.76 -12.47 -13.21
CA GLN A 96 21.60 -13.85 -12.72
C GLN A 96 22.52 -14.82 -13.47
N ASP A 97 22.68 -14.68 -14.78
CA ASP A 97 23.59 -15.48 -15.60
C ASP A 97 25.06 -15.28 -15.19
N ARG A 98 25.47 -14.02 -15.00
CA ARG A 98 26.82 -13.68 -14.51
C ARG A 98 27.12 -14.32 -13.16
N GLN A 99 26.11 -14.43 -12.30
CA GLN A 99 26.18 -15.13 -11.01
C GLN A 99 26.04 -16.66 -11.12
N LYS A 100 26.05 -17.21 -12.35
CA LYS A 100 25.88 -18.65 -12.64
C LYS A 100 24.56 -19.22 -12.06
N ARG A 101 23.54 -18.39 -11.93
CA ARG A 101 22.21 -18.77 -11.46
C ARG A 101 21.32 -19.22 -12.62
N LYS A 102 20.30 -20.03 -12.31
CA LYS A 102 19.35 -20.51 -13.34
C LYS A 102 18.58 -19.36 -13.96
N VAL A 103 18.68 -19.20 -15.26
CA VAL A 103 17.96 -18.21 -16.07
C VAL A 103 16.83 -18.89 -16.83
N ARG A 104 15.68 -18.25 -16.96
CA ARG A 104 14.49 -18.80 -17.65
C ARG A 104 14.39 -18.38 -19.11
N CYS A 105 15.02 -17.28 -19.48
CA CYS A 105 14.92 -16.66 -20.81
C CYS A 105 16.28 -16.62 -21.49
N ALA A 106 16.28 -16.52 -22.82
CA ALA A 106 17.49 -16.23 -23.57
C ALA A 106 18.09 -14.89 -23.13
N LEU A 107 19.42 -14.82 -23.16
CA LEU A 107 20.13 -13.57 -22.83
C LEU A 107 19.86 -12.53 -23.92
N PRO A 108 19.64 -11.27 -23.56
CA PRO A 108 19.49 -10.19 -24.53
C PRO A 108 20.84 -9.84 -25.17
N ASP A 109 20.84 -9.42 -26.42
CA ASP A 109 22.06 -8.96 -27.14
C ASP A 109 22.72 -7.78 -26.41
N ASN A 110 21.93 -6.86 -25.87
CA ASN A 110 22.42 -5.76 -25.04
C ASN A 110 22.16 -6.05 -23.57
N PRO A 111 23.21 -6.26 -22.75
CA PRO A 111 23.09 -6.60 -21.32
C PRO A 111 22.44 -5.53 -20.46
N TYR A 112 22.38 -4.29 -20.92
CA TYR A 112 21.82 -3.11 -20.23
C TYR A 112 20.44 -2.71 -20.72
N ASN A 113 19.84 -3.48 -21.62
CA ASN A 113 18.56 -3.11 -22.23
C ASN A 113 17.37 -3.38 -21.30
N TRP A 114 17.24 -2.56 -20.27
CA TRP A 114 16.09 -2.59 -19.39
C TRP A 114 14.79 -2.28 -20.14
N ASN A 115 13.74 -2.98 -19.77
CA ASN A 115 12.39 -2.77 -20.30
C ASN A 115 11.48 -2.19 -19.21
N GLY A 116 10.64 -1.23 -19.59
CA GLY A 116 9.65 -0.64 -18.67
C GLY A 116 8.70 -1.68 -18.06
N SER A 117 8.39 -2.79 -18.74
CA SER A 117 7.61 -3.90 -18.18
C SER A 117 8.34 -4.64 -17.06
N THR A 118 9.66 -4.79 -17.16
CA THR A 118 10.49 -5.40 -16.10
C THR A 118 10.51 -4.52 -14.86
N VAL A 119 10.70 -3.20 -15.03
CA VAL A 119 10.63 -2.23 -13.95
C VAL A 119 9.24 -2.21 -13.32
N ALA A 120 8.17 -2.21 -14.13
CA ALA A 120 6.80 -2.27 -13.63
C ALA A 120 6.54 -3.52 -12.79
N ALA A 121 7.02 -4.69 -13.25
CA ALA A 121 6.90 -5.95 -12.51
C ALA A 121 7.68 -5.93 -11.18
N ILE A 122 8.84 -5.27 -11.11
CA ILE A 122 9.59 -5.07 -9.86
C ILE A 122 8.77 -4.21 -8.90
N LEU A 123 8.27 -3.06 -9.35
CA LEU A 123 7.48 -2.14 -8.53
C LEU A 123 6.14 -2.72 -8.03
N GLU A 124 5.61 -3.79 -8.64
CA GLU A 124 4.36 -4.45 -8.24
C GLU A 124 4.53 -5.58 -7.23
N ARG A 125 5.76 -5.98 -6.95
CA ARG A 125 6.01 -7.16 -6.11
C ARG A 125 6.05 -6.81 -4.63
N MET A 126 5.02 -7.24 -3.91
CA MET A 126 4.92 -7.12 -2.45
C MET A 126 5.99 -7.97 -1.71
N GLU A 127 6.58 -8.93 -2.40
CA GLU A 127 7.68 -9.74 -1.85
C GLU A 127 8.88 -8.90 -1.44
N TYR A 128 9.07 -7.70 -2.00
CA TYR A 128 10.14 -6.78 -1.57
C TYR A 128 9.93 -6.20 -0.17
N CYS A 129 8.70 -6.28 0.37
CA CYS A 129 8.40 -5.92 1.76
C CYS A 129 8.65 -7.06 2.76
N GLY A 130 9.31 -8.14 2.34
CA GLY A 130 9.59 -9.28 3.20
C GLY A 130 8.42 -10.27 3.32
N HIS A 131 7.45 -10.22 2.43
CA HIS A 131 6.25 -11.06 2.47
C HIS A 131 6.28 -12.16 1.42
N THR A 132 5.80 -13.36 1.78
CA THR A 132 5.52 -14.41 0.80
C THR A 132 4.08 -14.25 0.30
N VAL A 133 3.91 -14.11 -1.02
CA VAL A 133 2.60 -13.97 -1.65
C VAL A 133 2.35 -15.12 -2.60
N ASN A 134 1.45 -16.02 -2.21
CA ASN A 134 1.09 -17.21 -2.97
C ASN A 134 -0.26 -17.05 -3.68
N PHE A 135 -0.50 -17.88 -4.67
CA PHE A 135 -1.76 -17.95 -5.44
C PHE A 135 -2.14 -16.68 -6.20
N LYS A 136 -1.16 -15.86 -6.60
CA LYS A 136 -1.42 -14.70 -7.48
C LYS A 136 -2.02 -15.11 -8.83
N THR A 137 -1.69 -16.31 -9.30
CA THR A 137 -2.13 -16.81 -10.59
C THR A 137 -2.49 -18.28 -10.51
N HIS A 138 -3.39 -18.73 -11.41
CA HIS A 138 -3.69 -20.14 -11.59
C HIS A 138 -3.75 -20.53 -13.06
N ARG A 139 -3.69 -21.83 -13.33
CA ARG A 139 -3.96 -22.40 -14.66
C ARG A 139 -5.24 -23.20 -14.62
N GLN A 140 -6.14 -22.94 -15.55
CA GLN A 140 -7.45 -23.58 -15.60
C GLN A 140 -7.36 -25.10 -15.75
N SER A 141 -6.46 -25.60 -16.60
CA SER A 141 -6.22 -27.02 -16.78
C SER A 141 -4.80 -27.32 -17.28
N TYR A 142 -4.39 -28.60 -17.23
CA TYR A 142 -3.10 -29.02 -17.80
C TYR A 142 -3.04 -28.87 -19.34
N LYS A 143 -4.19 -28.82 -20.00
CA LYS A 143 -4.29 -28.62 -21.46
C LYS A 143 -4.19 -27.15 -21.85
N ILE A 144 -4.70 -26.24 -21.01
CA ILE A 144 -4.73 -24.82 -21.28
C ILE A 144 -3.56 -24.19 -20.52
N LYS A 145 -2.49 -23.86 -21.23
CA LYS A 145 -1.27 -23.27 -20.65
C LYS A 145 -1.43 -21.81 -20.24
N LYS A 146 -2.58 -21.17 -20.57
CA LYS A 146 -2.84 -19.78 -20.24
C LYS A 146 -2.88 -19.61 -18.71
N THR A 147 -2.08 -18.71 -18.20
CA THR A 147 -2.09 -18.27 -16.81
C THR A 147 -3.17 -17.21 -16.64
N ILE A 148 -3.99 -17.34 -15.61
CA ILE A 148 -5.07 -16.43 -15.25
C ILE A 148 -4.68 -15.80 -13.90
N GLU A 149 -4.83 -14.49 -13.77
CA GLU A 149 -4.62 -13.78 -12.51
C GLU A 149 -5.79 -14.00 -11.57
N ASN A 150 -5.47 -14.27 -10.32
CA ASN A 150 -6.46 -14.35 -9.25
C ASN A 150 -6.74 -12.96 -8.70
N PRO A 151 -7.97 -12.65 -8.30
CA PRO A 151 -8.25 -11.42 -7.58
C PRO A 151 -7.49 -11.41 -6.24
N PRO A 152 -7.12 -10.21 -5.73
CA PRO A 152 -6.30 -10.07 -4.52
C PRO A 152 -6.85 -10.77 -3.28
N GLU A 153 -8.18 -10.92 -3.17
CA GLU A 153 -8.86 -11.60 -2.07
C GLU A 153 -8.54 -13.11 -1.99
N GLN A 154 -8.10 -13.68 -3.10
CA GLN A 154 -7.69 -15.10 -3.18
C GLN A 154 -6.19 -15.30 -2.93
N TRP A 155 -5.41 -14.23 -2.80
CA TRP A 155 -4.00 -14.34 -2.50
C TRP A 155 -3.81 -14.75 -1.04
N LYS A 156 -2.81 -15.60 -0.81
CA LYS A 156 -2.35 -15.92 0.55
C LYS A 156 -1.06 -15.17 0.82
N ILE A 157 -1.14 -14.25 1.78
CA ILE A 157 -0.01 -13.38 2.15
C ILE A 157 0.49 -13.80 3.52
N PHE A 158 1.75 -14.16 3.59
CA PHE A 158 2.46 -14.48 4.83
C PHE A 158 3.46 -13.37 5.10
N ARG A 159 3.28 -12.66 6.20
CA ARG A 159 4.07 -11.47 6.52
C ARG A 159 5.42 -11.86 7.15
N ASN A 160 6.45 -11.04 6.90
CA ASN A 160 7.77 -11.14 7.54
C ASN A 160 8.42 -12.52 7.44
N THR A 161 8.36 -13.14 6.25
CA THR A 161 8.96 -14.45 5.99
C THR A 161 10.43 -14.39 5.61
N HIS A 162 10.92 -13.22 5.19
CA HIS A 162 12.29 -12.94 4.81
C HIS A 162 12.61 -11.44 5.02
N GLU A 163 13.88 -11.07 4.92
CA GLU A 163 14.33 -9.70 5.10
C GLU A 163 13.75 -8.77 4.01
N ALA A 164 13.19 -7.64 4.40
CA ALA A 164 12.62 -6.65 3.48
C ALA A 164 13.73 -5.82 2.79
N ILE A 165 13.63 -5.65 1.47
CA ILE A 165 14.49 -4.72 0.70
C ILE A 165 13.90 -3.30 0.74
N VAL A 166 12.57 -3.19 0.77
CA VAL A 166 11.82 -1.94 0.75
C VAL A 166 10.81 -1.98 1.90
N ASP A 167 10.66 -0.89 2.62
CA ASP A 167 9.65 -0.76 3.67
C ASP A 167 8.23 -0.72 3.09
N GLU A 168 7.26 -1.20 3.85
CA GLU A 168 5.86 -1.33 3.41
C GLU A 168 5.25 0.05 3.04
N ASP A 169 5.62 1.09 3.77
CA ASP A 169 5.21 2.47 3.50
C ASP A 169 5.66 2.96 2.11
N THR A 170 6.94 2.79 1.78
CA THR A 170 7.49 3.14 0.46
C THR A 170 6.80 2.33 -0.64
N PHE A 171 6.55 1.04 -0.40
CA PHE A 171 5.84 0.20 -1.35
C PHE A 171 4.42 0.71 -1.60
N GLN A 172 3.64 0.95 -0.56
CA GLN A 172 2.26 1.43 -0.67
C GLN A 172 2.18 2.78 -1.40
N ARG A 173 3.09 3.71 -1.09
CA ARG A 173 3.17 5.00 -1.79
C ARG A 173 3.47 4.86 -3.27
N VAL A 174 4.41 3.99 -3.62
CA VAL A 174 4.71 3.68 -5.02
C VAL A 174 3.47 3.11 -5.72
N GLN A 175 2.67 2.24 -5.06
CA GLN A 175 1.40 1.77 -5.64
C GLN A 175 0.39 2.90 -5.84
N GLU A 176 0.26 3.82 -4.90
CA GLU A 176 -0.62 5.00 -5.03
C GLU A 176 -0.19 5.92 -6.17
N LEU A 177 1.10 6.24 -6.25
CA LEU A 177 1.67 7.03 -7.36
C LEU A 177 1.39 6.38 -8.72
N ARG A 178 1.52 5.06 -8.81
CA ARG A 178 1.29 4.28 -10.03
C ARG A 178 -0.19 4.16 -10.40
N ARG A 179 -1.11 4.09 -9.44
CA ARG A 179 -2.57 4.16 -9.68
C ARG A 179 -2.97 5.50 -10.29
N ASN A 180 -2.26 6.55 -9.93
CA ASN A 180 -2.49 7.90 -10.42
C ASN A 180 -1.83 8.20 -11.78
N LYS A 181 -1.51 7.17 -12.57
CA LYS A 181 -0.83 7.28 -13.87
C LYS A 181 -1.42 8.36 -14.76
N ARG A 182 -0.56 9.30 -15.17
CA ARG A 182 -0.84 10.23 -16.25
C ARG A 182 -0.09 9.84 -17.51
N ARG A 183 -0.76 10.03 -18.64
CA ARG A 183 -0.01 10.10 -19.90
C ARG A 183 0.89 11.33 -19.83
N PRO A 184 2.20 11.22 -20.16
CA PRO A 184 3.05 12.39 -20.24
C PRO A 184 2.40 13.44 -21.14
N ALA A 185 2.42 14.71 -20.71
CA ALA A 185 1.92 15.80 -21.55
C ALA A 185 2.76 15.82 -22.83
N ARG A 186 2.13 16.12 -24.00
CA ARG A 186 2.86 16.28 -25.28
C ARG A 186 3.98 17.32 -25.21
N THR A 187 3.96 18.16 -24.20
CA THR A 187 4.95 19.22 -23.93
C THR A 187 6.20 18.72 -23.21
N GLY A 188 6.20 17.51 -22.64
CA GLY A 188 7.28 17.01 -21.77
C GLY A 188 7.33 17.67 -20.38
N LYS A 189 6.56 18.74 -20.14
CA LYS A 189 6.50 19.40 -18.83
C LYS A 189 5.64 18.60 -17.86
N SER A 190 6.15 18.34 -16.67
CA SER A 190 5.43 17.76 -15.52
C SER A 190 5.41 18.75 -14.36
N ASN A 191 4.49 18.63 -13.43
CA ASN A 191 4.45 19.42 -12.21
C ASN A 191 4.28 18.51 -11.00
N LEU A 192 4.90 18.87 -9.89
CA LEU A 192 4.94 18.16 -8.63
C LEU A 192 3.55 17.77 -8.11
N PHE A 193 2.59 18.69 -8.22
CA PHE A 193 1.20 18.49 -7.74
C PHE A 193 0.33 17.68 -8.70
N SER A 194 0.88 17.19 -9.80
CA SER A 194 0.17 16.33 -10.72
C SER A 194 -0.21 15.02 -10.05
N GLY A 195 -1.51 14.82 -9.81
CA GLY A 195 -2.04 13.64 -9.10
C GLY A 195 -2.26 13.85 -7.60
N VAL A 196 -1.70 14.93 -7.03
CA VAL A 196 -1.83 15.32 -5.61
C VAL A 196 -2.85 16.43 -5.41
N ALA A 197 -3.08 17.30 -6.44
CA ALA A 197 -4.04 18.39 -6.38
C ALA A 197 -5.49 17.93 -6.72
N TYR A 198 -6.42 18.28 -5.85
CA TYR A 198 -7.84 17.95 -5.94
C TYR A 198 -8.72 19.20 -5.80
N CYS A 199 -9.93 19.13 -6.32
CA CYS A 199 -10.95 20.15 -6.12
C CYS A 199 -11.60 19.97 -4.74
N ALA A 200 -11.71 21.02 -3.95
CA ALA A 200 -12.33 20.94 -2.62
C ALA A 200 -13.85 20.69 -2.71
N ASP A 201 -14.52 21.18 -3.75
CA ASP A 201 -15.99 21.09 -3.87
C ASP A 201 -16.46 19.73 -4.40
N CYS A 202 -15.81 19.20 -5.46
CA CYS A 202 -16.26 17.94 -6.08
C CYS A 202 -15.35 16.73 -5.76
N GLY A 203 -14.25 16.92 -5.03
CA GLY A 203 -13.32 15.85 -4.67
C GLY A 203 -12.51 15.27 -5.82
N GLU A 204 -12.75 15.71 -7.06
CA GLU A 204 -12.07 15.17 -8.24
C GLU A 204 -10.69 15.81 -8.45
N LYS A 205 -9.82 15.08 -9.17
CA LYS A 205 -8.46 15.55 -9.47
C LYS A 205 -8.45 16.83 -10.29
N MET A 206 -7.51 17.71 -10.01
CA MET A 206 -7.23 18.86 -10.84
C MET A 206 -6.25 18.50 -11.97
N TYR A 207 -6.48 19.05 -13.16
CA TYR A 207 -5.61 18.86 -14.31
C TYR A 207 -4.57 19.96 -14.41
N TYR A 208 -3.31 19.57 -14.53
CA TYR A 208 -2.22 20.47 -14.90
C TYR A 208 -2.33 20.86 -16.36
N CYS A 209 -2.46 22.16 -16.62
CA CYS A 209 -2.56 22.75 -17.93
C CYS A 209 -1.30 23.51 -18.25
N THR A 210 -0.61 23.09 -19.29
CA THR A 210 0.63 23.70 -19.78
C THR A 210 0.68 23.68 -21.29
N SER A 211 1.49 24.54 -21.88
CA SER A 211 1.80 24.60 -23.31
C SER A 211 3.30 24.80 -23.51
N ARG A 212 3.80 24.50 -24.73
CA ARG A 212 5.20 24.76 -25.09
C ARG A 212 5.56 26.24 -24.98
N ASN A 213 4.59 27.11 -25.31
CA ASN A 213 4.74 28.56 -25.31
C ASN A 213 4.39 29.22 -23.98
N PHE A 214 4.00 28.43 -22.96
CA PHE A 214 3.68 29.00 -21.66
C PHE A 214 4.98 29.27 -20.88
N GLU A 215 5.05 30.45 -20.32
CA GLU A 215 5.99 30.76 -19.25
C GLU A 215 5.56 29.98 -17.99
N GLU A 216 6.47 29.69 -17.12
CA GLU A 216 6.25 28.93 -15.88
C GLU A 216 5.11 29.52 -15.02
N ARG A 217 4.98 30.86 -14.99
CA ARG A 217 3.90 31.57 -14.30
C ARG A 217 2.51 31.34 -14.90
N GLN A 218 2.41 30.85 -16.14
CA GLN A 218 1.15 30.60 -16.85
C GLN A 218 0.64 29.18 -16.64
N ASP A 219 1.50 28.28 -16.21
CA ASP A 219 1.13 26.92 -15.90
C ASP A 219 0.16 26.89 -14.70
N HIS A 220 -0.90 26.10 -14.80
CA HIS A 220 -1.97 26.15 -13.83
C HIS A 220 -2.72 24.82 -13.69
N PHE A 221 -3.46 24.69 -12.61
CA PHE A 221 -4.38 23.58 -12.35
C PHE A 221 -5.84 24.01 -12.52
N VAL A 222 -6.66 23.13 -13.11
CA VAL A 222 -8.09 23.31 -13.33
C VAL A 222 -8.85 22.07 -12.90
N CYS A 223 -10.01 22.24 -12.28
CA CYS A 223 -10.89 21.13 -11.90
C CYS A 223 -11.29 20.29 -13.13
N SER A 224 -11.12 18.96 -13.00
CA SER A 224 -11.45 18.03 -14.08
C SER A 224 -12.94 17.95 -14.38
N THR A 225 -13.79 18.08 -13.37
CA THR A 225 -15.25 18.06 -13.49
C THR A 225 -15.75 19.30 -14.22
N SER A 226 -15.32 20.48 -13.78
CA SER A 226 -15.64 21.75 -14.44
C SER A 226 -15.23 21.74 -15.91
N ARG A 227 -14.07 21.17 -16.23
CA ARG A 227 -13.57 21.11 -17.61
C ARG A 227 -14.30 20.10 -18.49
N LYS A 228 -14.74 18.96 -17.94
CA LYS A 228 -15.36 17.87 -18.70
C LYS A 228 -16.88 17.96 -18.75
N LYS A 229 -17.51 18.30 -17.61
CA LYS A 229 -18.96 18.27 -17.42
C LYS A 229 -19.63 19.65 -17.42
N GLY A 230 -18.81 20.73 -17.42
CA GLY A 230 -19.29 22.10 -17.41
C GLY A 230 -19.25 22.77 -16.04
N LYS A 231 -19.42 24.10 -16.07
CA LYS A 231 -19.36 24.95 -14.86
C LYS A 231 -20.60 24.83 -13.98
N ASP A 232 -21.67 24.28 -14.51
CA ASP A 232 -22.92 24.05 -13.79
C ASP A 232 -22.81 22.89 -12.79
N VAL A 233 -21.91 21.94 -13.06
CA VAL A 233 -21.66 20.77 -12.19
C VAL A 233 -20.64 21.07 -11.11
N CYS A 234 -19.62 21.86 -11.44
CA CYS A 234 -18.61 22.32 -10.49
C CYS A 234 -18.08 23.68 -10.93
N GLY A 235 -18.00 24.62 -10.01
CA GLY A 235 -17.51 25.96 -10.28
C GLY A 235 -16.11 25.99 -10.89
N THR A 236 -15.65 27.16 -11.29
CA THR A 236 -14.32 27.30 -11.89
C THR A 236 -13.24 27.32 -10.81
N HIS A 237 -12.63 26.18 -10.57
CA HIS A 237 -11.45 26.05 -9.71
C HIS A 237 -10.19 26.16 -10.58
N PHE A 238 -9.42 27.19 -10.32
CA PHE A 238 -8.18 27.50 -11.04
C PHE A 238 -7.15 28.02 -10.08
N ILE A 239 -5.95 27.44 -10.09
CA ILE A 239 -4.80 27.94 -9.33
C ILE A 239 -3.53 27.86 -10.19
N ARG A 240 -2.68 28.88 -10.13
CA ARG A 240 -1.38 28.85 -10.81
C ARG A 240 -0.45 27.85 -10.10
N ALA A 241 0.31 27.09 -10.87
CA ALA A 241 1.22 26.08 -10.33
C ALA A 241 2.24 26.69 -9.36
N VAL A 242 2.85 27.80 -9.73
CA VAL A 242 3.83 28.54 -8.90
C VAL A 242 3.22 29.03 -7.57
N VAL A 243 1.93 29.46 -7.59
CA VAL A 243 1.26 29.94 -6.36
C VAL A 243 1.00 28.75 -5.41
N LEU A 244 0.54 27.61 -5.96
CA LEU A 244 0.30 26.41 -5.19
C LEU A 244 1.61 25.90 -4.55
N GLU A 245 2.69 25.86 -5.32
CA GLU A 245 4.01 25.41 -4.86
C GLU A 245 4.55 26.29 -3.74
N LYS A 246 4.56 27.61 -3.91
CA LYS A 246 4.98 28.53 -2.88
C LYS A 246 4.11 28.45 -1.61
N GLY A 247 2.79 28.30 -1.77
CA GLY A 247 1.86 28.18 -0.65
C GLY A 247 2.12 26.91 0.17
N VAL A 248 2.24 25.77 -0.50
CA VAL A 248 2.52 24.48 0.16
C VAL A 248 3.92 24.47 0.79
N LEU A 249 4.94 24.97 0.08
CA LEU A 249 6.30 25.07 0.64
C LEU A 249 6.30 25.89 1.93
N LYS A 250 5.69 27.07 1.90
CA LYS A 250 5.61 27.93 3.09
C LYS A 250 4.87 27.29 4.25
N PHE A 251 3.76 26.60 3.97
CA PHE A 251 3.03 25.86 4.99
C PHE A 251 3.89 24.77 5.62
N LEU A 252 4.57 23.96 4.80
CA LEU A 252 5.45 22.90 5.28
C LEU A 252 6.63 23.44 6.07
N GLN A 253 7.26 24.55 5.65
CA GLN A 253 8.33 25.21 6.40
C GLN A 253 7.87 25.61 7.81
N ILE A 254 6.68 26.22 7.93
CA ILE A 254 6.12 26.62 9.22
C ILE A 254 5.80 25.37 10.07
N LEU A 255 5.24 24.34 9.46
CA LEU A 255 4.90 23.08 10.15
C LEU A 255 6.16 22.37 10.67
N LEU A 256 7.18 22.21 9.84
CA LEU A 256 8.44 21.55 10.21
C LEU A 256 9.17 22.30 11.32
N TRP A 257 9.20 23.63 11.21
CA TRP A 257 9.75 24.47 12.25
C TRP A 257 8.97 24.34 13.58
N TYR A 258 7.63 24.35 13.54
CA TYR A 258 6.78 24.16 14.71
C TYR A 258 6.98 22.78 15.36
N ILE A 259 7.12 21.73 14.55
CA ILE A 259 7.41 20.37 15.05
C ILE A 259 8.81 20.34 15.70
N SER A 260 9.80 21.00 15.12
CA SER A 260 11.15 21.04 15.67
C SER A 260 11.23 21.76 17.02
N ASP A 261 10.51 22.87 17.16
CA ASP A 261 10.53 23.71 18.35
C ASP A 261 9.55 23.24 19.46
N CYS A 262 8.40 22.72 19.06
CA CYS A 262 7.29 22.37 19.94
C CYS A 262 6.80 20.92 19.78
N GLU A 263 7.71 19.95 19.59
CA GLU A 263 7.36 18.56 19.30
C GLU A 263 6.38 17.95 20.31
N ASN A 264 6.65 18.13 21.61
CA ASN A 264 5.80 17.58 22.66
C ASN A 264 4.39 18.20 22.62
N LEU A 265 4.29 19.51 22.38
CA LEU A 265 3.02 20.22 22.25
C LEU A 265 2.25 19.77 21.01
N PHE A 266 2.93 19.57 19.87
CA PHE A 266 2.34 19.04 18.65
C PHE A 266 1.80 17.62 18.87
N ARG A 267 2.60 16.76 19.47
CA ARG A 267 2.24 15.40 19.85
C ARG A 267 1.05 15.36 20.82
N ASP A 268 1.07 16.20 21.85
CA ASP A 268 0.01 16.25 22.84
C ASP A 268 -1.30 16.77 22.24
N LYS A 269 -1.28 17.80 21.42
CA LYS A 269 -2.51 18.35 20.80
C LYS A 269 -3.14 17.47 19.75
N LEU A 270 -2.35 16.80 18.93
CA LEU A 270 -2.87 15.76 18.03
C LEU A 270 -3.35 14.54 18.80
N GLY A 271 -2.70 14.26 19.94
CA GLY A 271 -3.02 13.14 20.83
C GLY A 271 -3.98 13.45 21.98
N ALA A 272 -4.10 14.70 22.45
CA ALA A 272 -4.73 15.02 23.75
C ALA A 272 -6.26 14.87 23.78
N LYS A 273 -6.97 15.08 22.65
CA LYS A 273 -8.38 14.69 22.57
C LYS A 273 -8.57 13.16 22.50
N ARG A 274 -7.49 12.42 22.20
CA ARG A 274 -7.51 10.97 21.97
C ARG A 274 -6.84 10.15 23.09
N LYS A 275 -5.90 10.72 23.88
CA LYS A 275 -5.03 9.90 24.75
C LYS A 275 -5.69 9.29 25.98
N GLU A 276 -6.52 10.00 26.71
CA GLU A 276 -7.15 9.43 27.91
C GLU A 276 -8.42 8.63 27.58
N ASP A 277 -9.29 9.18 26.74
CA ASP A 277 -10.51 8.49 26.31
C ASP A 277 -10.17 7.31 25.39
N PHE A 278 -9.18 7.48 24.53
CA PHE A 278 -8.66 6.46 23.62
C PHE A 278 -7.96 5.31 24.36
N LYS A 279 -7.09 5.59 25.35
CA LYS A 279 -6.50 4.52 26.17
C LYS A 279 -7.54 3.78 26.99
N LYS A 280 -8.56 4.48 27.52
CA LYS A 280 -9.66 3.86 28.24
C LYS A 280 -10.53 3.02 27.30
N GLU A 281 -10.84 3.54 26.11
CA GLU A 281 -11.61 2.84 25.09
C GLU A 281 -10.87 1.62 24.54
N LEU A 282 -9.60 1.75 24.20
CA LEU A 282 -8.75 0.65 23.76
C LEU A 282 -8.62 -0.43 24.83
N ALA A 283 -8.37 -0.02 26.09
CA ALA A 283 -8.34 -0.94 27.22
C ALA A 283 -9.70 -1.62 27.46
N ALA A 284 -10.81 -0.91 27.25
CA ALA A 284 -12.14 -1.49 27.32
C ALA A 284 -12.39 -2.52 26.21
N LYS A 285 -11.97 -2.23 24.98
CA LYS A 285 -12.06 -3.16 23.83
C LYS A 285 -11.21 -4.42 24.05
N HIS A 286 -9.98 -4.27 24.54
CA HIS A 286 -9.14 -5.42 24.89
C HIS A 286 -9.77 -6.28 26.00
N ARG A 287 -10.41 -5.68 27.01
CA ARG A 287 -11.14 -6.42 28.04
C ARG A 287 -12.33 -7.18 27.45
N GLN A 288 -13.10 -6.55 26.56
CA GLN A 288 -14.23 -7.19 25.88
C GLN A 288 -13.78 -8.35 25.00
N LEU A 289 -12.67 -8.19 24.25
CA LEU A 289 -12.07 -9.26 23.45
C LEU A 289 -11.66 -10.44 24.34
N THR A 290 -10.95 -10.17 25.44
CA THR A 290 -10.53 -11.21 26.40
C THR A 290 -11.73 -11.92 27.02
N GLN A 291 -12.79 -11.19 27.32
CA GLN A 291 -14.02 -11.78 27.87
C GLN A 291 -14.73 -12.67 26.84
N ALA A 292 -14.80 -12.23 25.57
CA ALA A 292 -15.38 -13.03 24.50
C ALA A 292 -14.56 -14.30 24.23
N GLN A 293 -13.22 -14.22 24.26
CA GLN A 293 -12.34 -15.38 24.12
C GLN A 293 -12.55 -16.39 25.26
N ARG A 294 -12.61 -15.92 26.50
CA ARG A 294 -12.89 -16.80 27.66
C ARG A 294 -14.25 -17.47 27.55
N ARG A 295 -15.27 -16.74 27.09
CA ARG A 295 -16.61 -17.31 26.91
C ARG A 295 -16.63 -18.35 25.79
N MET A 296 -15.89 -18.13 24.71
CA MET A 296 -15.72 -19.13 23.66
C MET A 296 -15.11 -20.43 24.19
N GLU A 297 -14.00 -20.34 24.97
CA GLU A 297 -13.40 -21.50 25.60
C GLU A 297 -14.34 -22.23 26.58
N GLU A 298 -15.19 -21.48 27.29
CA GLU A 298 -16.18 -22.05 28.18
C GLU A 298 -17.26 -22.83 27.40
N LEU A 299 -17.76 -22.25 26.29
CA LEU A 299 -18.72 -22.90 25.42
C LEU A 299 -18.16 -24.21 24.81
N ASP A 300 -16.88 -24.21 24.41
CA ASP A 300 -16.22 -25.43 23.89
C ASP A 300 -16.19 -26.54 24.97
N ARG A 301 -15.92 -26.17 26.23
CA ARG A 301 -15.93 -27.12 27.35
C ARG A 301 -17.35 -27.63 27.65
N LEU A 302 -18.34 -26.74 27.61
CA LEU A 302 -19.75 -27.07 27.83
C LEU A 302 -20.27 -27.97 26.70
N PHE A 303 -19.92 -27.69 25.44
CA PHE A 303 -20.30 -28.48 24.30
C PHE A 303 -19.73 -29.91 24.39
N LYS A 304 -18.45 -30.02 24.76
CA LYS A 304 -17.81 -31.33 24.98
C LYS A 304 -18.52 -32.14 26.07
N ARG A 305 -18.87 -31.49 27.18
CA ARG A 305 -19.61 -32.14 28.30
C ARG A 305 -21.03 -32.52 27.88
N LEU A 306 -21.72 -31.67 27.14
CA LEU A 306 -23.05 -31.93 26.58
C LEU A 306 -23.05 -33.18 25.68
N TYR A 307 -22.01 -33.33 24.84
CA TYR A 307 -21.81 -34.49 24.00
C TYR A 307 -21.59 -35.77 24.83
N GLU A 308 -20.75 -35.73 25.85
CA GLU A 308 -20.51 -36.84 26.76
C GLU A 308 -21.77 -37.27 27.55
N ASP A 309 -22.57 -36.31 27.99
CA ASP A 309 -23.83 -36.56 28.71
C ASP A 309 -24.92 -37.11 27.79
N ASN A 310 -24.96 -36.74 26.52
CA ASN A 310 -25.85 -37.34 25.52
C ASN A 310 -25.48 -38.82 25.24
N ILE A 311 -24.19 -39.10 25.00
CA ILE A 311 -23.73 -40.51 24.78
C ILE A 311 -23.99 -41.38 26.00
N SER A 312 -23.89 -40.84 27.22
CA SER A 312 -24.15 -41.57 28.45
C SER A 312 -25.65 -41.74 28.77
N GLY A 313 -26.56 -41.23 27.92
CA GLY A 313 -27.99 -41.31 28.05
C GLY A 313 -28.61 -40.43 29.14
N LYS A 314 -27.84 -39.49 29.72
CA LYS A 314 -28.34 -38.54 30.71
C LYS A 314 -29.22 -37.45 30.11
N ILE A 315 -29.00 -37.15 28.82
CA ILE A 315 -29.71 -36.13 28.06
C ILE A 315 -30.28 -36.81 26.81
N ASN A 316 -31.57 -36.56 26.51
CA ASN A 316 -32.21 -37.09 25.28
C ASN A 316 -31.80 -36.26 24.05
N ASP A 317 -31.94 -36.85 22.85
CA ASP A 317 -31.51 -36.27 21.58
C ASP A 317 -32.19 -34.94 21.28
N ASN A 318 -33.48 -34.76 21.54
CA ASN A 318 -34.19 -33.50 21.30
C ASN A 318 -33.64 -32.35 22.14
N ARG A 319 -33.21 -32.63 23.38
CA ARG A 319 -32.62 -31.61 24.28
C ARG A 319 -31.19 -31.34 23.93
N PHE A 320 -30.48 -32.37 23.45
CA PHE A 320 -29.11 -32.21 22.91
C PHE A 320 -29.11 -31.33 21.67
N GLU A 321 -29.99 -31.59 20.68
CA GLU A 321 -30.10 -30.77 19.46
C GLU A 321 -30.40 -29.31 19.78
N LYS A 322 -31.34 -29.05 20.69
CA LYS A 322 -31.67 -27.67 21.08
C LYS A 322 -30.50 -26.94 21.73
N LEU A 323 -29.84 -27.56 22.73
CA LEU A 323 -28.71 -26.94 23.42
C LEU A 323 -27.48 -26.80 22.51
N SER A 324 -27.25 -27.74 21.60
CA SER A 324 -26.19 -27.64 20.58
C SER A 324 -26.42 -26.44 19.65
N ALA A 325 -27.64 -26.27 19.15
CA ALA A 325 -27.99 -25.14 18.31
C ALA A 325 -27.84 -23.79 19.05
N ASP A 326 -28.24 -23.73 20.33
CA ASP A 326 -28.06 -22.51 21.16
C ASP A 326 -26.57 -22.19 21.34
N TYR A 327 -25.70 -23.18 21.60
CA TYR A 327 -24.25 -22.98 21.74
C TYR A 327 -23.58 -22.59 20.42
N GLU A 328 -23.97 -23.22 19.30
CA GLU A 328 -23.44 -22.88 17.95
C GLU A 328 -23.81 -21.45 17.55
N ASN A 329 -25.04 -21.01 17.86
CA ASN A 329 -25.47 -19.64 17.63
C ASN A 329 -24.64 -18.64 18.46
N GLU A 330 -24.47 -18.91 19.78
CA GLU A 330 -23.67 -18.07 20.67
C GLU A 330 -22.19 -18.02 20.21
N GLN A 331 -21.62 -19.15 19.76
CA GLN A 331 -20.26 -19.19 19.20
C GLN A 331 -20.14 -18.35 17.93
N THR A 332 -21.13 -18.37 17.07
CA THR A 332 -21.15 -17.58 15.83
C THR A 332 -21.19 -16.08 16.16
N GLU A 333 -22.10 -15.67 17.04
CA GLU A 333 -22.19 -14.27 17.48
C GLU A 333 -20.90 -13.78 18.16
N LEU A 334 -20.30 -14.61 19.02
CA LEU A 334 -19.02 -14.28 19.66
C LEU A 334 -17.88 -14.17 18.65
N THR A 335 -17.83 -15.04 17.64
CA THR A 335 -16.81 -15.01 16.58
C THR A 335 -16.90 -13.72 15.77
N GLU A 336 -18.11 -13.32 15.35
CA GLU A 336 -18.33 -12.06 14.63
C GLU A 336 -17.95 -10.85 15.49
N LYS A 337 -18.32 -10.86 16.77
CA LYS A 337 -17.97 -9.81 17.72
C LYS A 337 -16.46 -9.70 17.95
N MET A 338 -15.76 -10.82 18.06
CA MET A 338 -14.30 -10.85 18.21
C MET A 338 -13.61 -10.28 16.99
N GLN A 339 -14.02 -10.68 15.78
CA GLN A 339 -13.46 -10.16 14.52
C GLN A 339 -13.66 -8.63 14.40
N LEU A 340 -14.83 -8.12 14.79
CA LEU A 340 -15.09 -6.69 14.78
C LEU A 340 -14.18 -5.94 15.77
N LEU A 341 -14.06 -6.45 17.01
CA LEU A 341 -13.20 -5.86 18.04
C LEU A 341 -11.73 -5.88 17.65
N GLU A 342 -11.24 -6.96 17.04
CA GLU A 342 -9.87 -7.08 16.54
C GLU A 342 -9.58 -6.06 15.42
N GLN A 343 -10.52 -5.86 14.49
CA GLN A 343 -10.40 -4.86 13.43
C GLN A 343 -10.38 -3.44 14.01
N GLU A 344 -11.26 -3.13 14.96
CA GLU A 344 -11.31 -1.82 15.61
C GLU A 344 -10.05 -1.52 16.43
N ILE A 345 -9.51 -2.51 17.16
CA ILE A 345 -8.26 -2.38 17.91
C ILE A 345 -7.10 -2.12 16.96
N ALA A 346 -6.96 -2.93 15.91
CA ALA A 346 -5.89 -2.77 14.92
C ALA A 346 -5.93 -1.40 14.22
N GLN A 347 -7.12 -0.92 13.86
CA GLN A 347 -7.29 0.41 13.26
C GLN A 347 -6.89 1.53 14.25
N GLN A 348 -7.23 1.39 15.51
CA GLN A 348 -6.87 2.37 16.55
C GLN A 348 -5.37 2.38 16.83
N GLU A 349 -4.72 1.23 16.88
CA GLU A 349 -3.26 1.12 17.05
C GLU A 349 -2.52 1.73 15.85
N GLU A 350 -2.97 1.47 14.63
CA GLU A 350 -2.41 2.07 13.40
C GLU A 350 -2.52 3.61 13.40
N GLU A 351 -3.64 4.16 13.89
CA GLU A 351 -3.82 5.61 14.02
C GLU A 351 -2.87 6.23 15.06
N ALA A 352 -2.53 5.55 16.13
CA ALA A 352 -1.60 6.02 17.15
C ALA A 352 -0.15 6.04 16.63
N ASP A 353 0.25 5.01 15.90
CA ASP A 353 1.57 4.91 15.28
C ASP A 353 1.77 5.96 14.17
N SER A 354 0.69 6.41 13.53
CA SER A 354 0.74 7.33 12.41
C SER A 354 1.30 8.72 12.76
N ILE A 355 1.09 9.20 13.99
CA ILE A 355 1.61 10.50 14.47
C ILE A 355 3.13 10.43 14.66
N GLU A 356 3.62 9.36 15.29
CA GLU A 356 5.06 9.17 15.52
C GLU A 356 5.80 8.99 14.18
N GLN A 357 5.22 8.24 13.26
CA GLN A 357 5.76 8.09 11.91
C GLN A 357 5.83 9.43 11.18
N PHE A 358 4.79 10.28 11.29
CA PHE A 358 4.82 11.60 10.67
C PHE A 358 5.92 12.48 11.27
N ILE A 359 6.08 12.51 12.59
CA ILE A 359 7.14 13.27 13.28
C ILE A 359 8.53 12.77 12.83
N LEU A 360 8.73 11.45 12.74
CA LEU A 360 9.99 10.88 12.26
C LEU A 360 10.29 11.28 10.81
N ARG A 361 9.26 11.35 9.95
CA ARG A 361 9.42 11.83 8.56
C ARG A 361 9.72 13.32 8.52
N ALA A 362 9.01 14.13 9.30
CA ALA A 362 9.23 15.56 9.39
C ALA A 362 10.69 15.91 9.81
N LYS A 363 11.24 15.14 10.75
CA LYS A 363 12.63 15.30 11.21
C LYS A 363 13.69 15.04 10.14
N LYS A 364 13.36 14.38 9.03
CA LYS A 364 14.28 14.18 7.90
C LYS A 364 14.55 15.49 7.13
N TYR A 365 13.69 16.49 7.30
CA TYR A 365 13.71 17.76 6.54
C TYR A 365 13.78 18.99 7.45
N PRO A 366 14.82 19.16 8.26
CA PRO A 366 14.89 20.25 9.27
C PRO A 366 14.94 21.65 8.65
N ASP A 367 15.52 21.76 7.45
CA ASP A 367 15.67 23.04 6.73
C ASP A 367 15.21 22.88 5.27
N LEU A 368 13.91 22.93 5.09
CA LEU A 368 13.27 22.75 3.79
C LEU A 368 13.38 24.02 2.95
N GLN A 369 14.28 24.07 1.95
CA GLN A 369 14.45 25.20 1.04
C GLN A 369 13.61 25.06 -0.24
N GLU A 370 13.48 23.85 -0.77
CA GLU A 370 12.79 23.57 -2.02
C GLU A 370 11.86 22.37 -1.87
N LEU A 371 10.74 22.41 -2.59
CA LEU A 371 9.78 21.32 -2.61
C LEU A 371 10.16 20.31 -3.70
N THR A 372 10.79 19.22 -3.30
CA THR A 372 11.06 18.10 -4.21
C THR A 372 9.89 17.12 -4.25
N PRO A 373 9.77 16.28 -5.30
CA PRO A 373 8.75 15.20 -5.34
C PRO A 373 8.80 14.31 -4.10
N THR A 374 10.00 13.95 -3.64
CA THR A 374 10.22 13.12 -2.46
C THR A 374 9.64 13.76 -1.21
N VAL A 375 9.99 15.03 -0.94
CA VAL A 375 9.48 15.81 0.21
C VAL A 375 7.95 15.92 0.16
N LEU A 376 7.41 16.27 -1.02
CA LEU A 376 5.96 16.40 -1.19
C LEU A 376 5.25 15.10 -0.86
N HIS A 377 5.74 13.97 -1.39
CA HIS A 377 5.11 12.68 -1.17
C HIS A 377 5.36 12.13 0.24
N ASP A 378 6.45 12.51 0.92
CA ASP A 378 6.72 12.12 2.29
C ASP A 378 5.82 12.81 3.31
N LEU A 379 5.47 14.07 3.05
CA LEU A 379 4.75 14.91 4.01
C LEU A 379 3.30 15.17 3.63
N VAL A 380 2.94 15.11 2.34
CA VAL A 380 1.63 15.50 1.82
C VAL A 380 0.95 14.32 1.13
N ASN A 381 -0.27 14.02 1.54
CA ASN A 381 -1.13 13.04 0.89
C ASN A 381 -1.91 13.68 -0.28
N ARG A 382 -2.66 14.75 0.00
CA ARG A 382 -3.49 15.45 -0.99
C ARG A 382 -3.54 16.94 -0.68
N VAL A 383 -3.74 17.74 -1.73
CA VAL A 383 -3.95 19.17 -1.64
C VAL A 383 -5.29 19.51 -2.28
N TYR A 384 -6.20 20.09 -1.51
CA TYR A 384 -7.53 20.48 -1.97
C TYR A 384 -7.59 21.98 -2.21
N VAL A 385 -8.05 22.37 -3.37
CA VAL A 385 -8.12 23.77 -3.81
C VAL A 385 -9.59 24.17 -3.88
N SER A 386 -9.99 25.16 -3.09
CA SER A 386 -11.35 25.71 -3.06
C SER A 386 -11.62 26.64 -4.23
N ALA A 387 -12.89 27.02 -4.44
CA ALA A 387 -13.24 28.08 -5.37
C ALA A 387 -12.62 29.42 -4.93
N PRO A 388 -12.18 30.28 -5.85
CA PRO A 388 -11.67 31.59 -5.48
C PRO A 388 -12.81 32.50 -5.00
N ASP A 389 -12.68 33.09 -3.81
CA ASP A 389 -13.54 34.16 -3.33
C ASP A 389 -13.04 35.51 -3.86
N LYS A 390 -13.94 36.31 -4.37
CA LYS A 390 -13.72 37.65 -4.91
C LYS A 390 -14.54 38.73 -4.19
N SER A 391 -15.25 38.36 -3.12
CA SER A 391 -16.17 39.25 -2.40
C SER A 391 -15.46 40.47 -1.78
N SER A 392 -14.19 40.31 -1.39
CA SER A 392 -13.37 41.38 -0.80
C SER A 392 -12.65 42.27 -1.82
N GLY A 393 -12.92 42.14 -3.13
CA GLY A 393 -12.19 42.85 -4.18
C GLY A 393 -10.80 42.30 -4.48
N GLN A 394 -10.25 41.45 -3.59
CA GLN A 394 -9.06 40.67 -3.82
C GLN A 394 -9.40 39.19 -4.01
N ARG A 395 -8.65 38.53 -4.88
CA ARG A 395 -8.85 37.10 -5.09
C ARG A 395 -8.18 36.31 -3.96
N VAL A 396 -8.98 35.81 -3.04
CA VAL A 396 -8.56 34.89 -1.98
C VAL A 396 -8.96 33.47 -2.37
N GLN A 397 -8.12 32.50 -2.09
CA GLN A 397 -8.38 31.10 -2.41
C GLN A 397 -7.80 30.21 -1.32
N ASP A 398 -8.65 29.41 -0.69
CA ASP A 398 -8.24 28.50 0.36
C ASP A 398 -7.66 27.23 -0.23
N VAL A 399 -6.59 26.76 0.41
CA VAL A 399 -5.91 25.51 0.06
C VAL A 399 -5.80 24.67 1.31
N HIS A 400 -6.46 23.52 1.31
CA HIS A 400 -6.45 22.57 2.41
C HIS A 400 -5.44 21.45 2.12
N ILE A 401 -4.52 21.23 3.02
CA ILE A 401 -3.45 20.25 2.86
C ILE A 401 -3.72 19.07 3.78
N SER A 402 -3.92 17.89 3.19
CA SER A 402 -3.98 16.62 3.90
C SER A 402 -2.57 16.07 3.99
N LEU A 403 -2.06 15.93 5.19
CA LEU A 403 -0.71 15.42 5.47
C LEU A 403 -0.69 13.89 5.43
N ALA A 404 0.47 13.34 5.11
CA ALA A 404 0.70 11.90 5.13
C ALA A 404 0.53 11.38 6.57
N CYS A 405 -0.05 10.21 6.75
CA CYS A 405 -0.28 9.54 8.03
C CYS A 405 -1.32 10.21 8.96
N ILE A 406 -1.35 11.56 9.06
CA ILE A 406 -2.17 12.28 10.06
C ILE A 406 -3.40 13.00 9.48
N GLY A 407 -3.51 13.12 8.15
CA GLY A 407 -4.65 13.78 7.50
C GLY A 407 -4.64 15.30 7.63
N PHE A 408 -5.80 15.92 7.91
CA PHE A 408 -5.91 17.37 8.08
C PHE A 408 -5.56 17.79 9.50
N LEU A 409 -4.78 18.87 9.61
CA LEU A 409 -4.52 19.48 10.91
C LEU A 409 -5.77 20.21 11.42
N PRO A 410 -6.08 20.13 12.73
CA PRO A 410 -7.09 20.96 13.35
C PRO A 410 -6.79 22.46 13.22
N GLU A 411 -7.82 23.29 13.04
CA GLU A 411 -7.67 24.75 12.93
C GLU A 411 -6.95 25.38 14.13
N SER A 412 -7.15 24.82 15.31
CA SER A 412 -6.46 25.26 16.55
C SER A 412 -4.94 25.14 16.43
N ILE A 413 -4.45 24.05 15.85
CA ILE A 413 -3.00 23.85 15.64
C ILE A 413 -2.49 24.79 14.55
N ILE A 414 -3.25 24.96 13.45
CA ILE A 414 -2.88 25.88 12.38
C ILE A 414 -2.76 27.32 12.89
N ALA A 415 -3.71 27.78 13.70
CA ALA A 415 -3.70 29.11 14.29
C ALA A 415 -2.48 29.33 15.21
N GLU A 416 -2.11 28.35 16.02
CA GLU A 416 -0.91 28.41 16.85
C GLU A 416 0.38 28.42 16.06
N MET A 417 0.50 27.55 15.07
CA MET A 417 1.65 27.51 14.17
C MET A 417 1.89 28.89 13.55
N LEU A 418 0.82 29.55 13.08
CA LEU A 418 0.91 30.88 12.47
C LEU A 418 1.28 31.97 13.49
N THR A 419 0.73 31.92 14.71
CA THR A 419 1.08 32.86 15.79
C THR A 419 2.52 32.68 16.28
N HIS A 420 2.97 31.44 16.38
CA HIS A 420 4.36 31.12 16.75
C HIS A 420 5.34 31.57 15.67
N ALA A 421 5.05 31.38 14.39
CA ALA A 421 5.85 31.85 13.27
C ALA A 421 5.90 33.37 13.15
N SER A 422 4.87 34.10 13.60
CA SER A 422 4.89 35.56 13.61
C SER A 422 5.78 36.12 14.74
N LYS A 423 5.83 35.50 15.91
CA LYS A 423 6.64 35.88 17.05
C LYS A 423 8.16 35.70 16.80
N SER A 424 8.54 34.60 16.13
CA SER A 424 9.97 34.34 15.85
C SER A 424 10.58 35.25 14.77
N ARG A 425 9.73 35.95 13.96
CA ARG A 425 10.20 36.93 12.98
C ARG A 425 10.43 38.33 13.58
N THR A 426 9.96 38.56 14.79
CA THR A 426 10.07 39.86 15.51
C THR A 426 11.13 39.84 16.62
N ALA A 427 11.75 38.70 16.88
CA ALA A 427 12.91 38.52 17.75
C ALA A 427 14.19 38.32 16.93
#